data_cdee8b8a35140dab695c9661071f2b5f
#
_entry.id   cdee8b8a35140dab695c9661071f2b5f
#
_cell.length_a   1.000
_cell.length_b   1.000
_cell.length_c   1.000
_cell.angle_alpha   90.00
_cell.angle_beta   90.00
_cell.angle_gamma   90.00
#
_symmetry.space_group_name_H-M   'P 1'
#
loop_
_entity.id
_entity.type
_entity.pdbx_description
1 polymer ?
#
loop_
_entity_poly.entity_id
_entity_poly.type
_entity_poly.pdbx_seq_one_letter_code
_entity_poly.pdbx_strand_id
1 'polypeptide(L)'
;MRSGQRIYAPGADLVVTSHVSAGAELIADGNIHVYGTMRGRALAGAGGDKEAQIFSTNLAAELVSIAGVYWLSDQIPAEFYNKAARLRLADGALTVQPLN
;
A
#
# COMPACT_ATOMS: atom_id res chain seq x y z
N MET A 1 13.56 0.36 2.41
CA MET A 1 13.28 1.52 3.27
C MET A 1 13.35 1.11 4.73
N ARG A 2 13.99 1.94 5.51
CA ARG A 2 14.20 1.68 6.94
C ARG A 2 13.07 2.26 7.78
N SER A 3 12.92 1.72 8.98
CA SER A 3 12.00 2.26 9.98
C SER A 3 12.25 3.76 10.19
N GLY A 4 11.18 4.53 10.33
CA GLY A 4 11.24 5.98 10.51
C GLY A 4 11.42 6.79 9.25
N GLN A 5 11.68 6.17 8.11
CA GLN A 5 11.76 6.88 6.84
C GLN A 5 10.36 7.13 6.29
N ARG A 6 10.21 8.27 5.61
CA ARG A 6 8.95 8.64 4.96
C ARG A 6 9.27 9.17 3.57
N ILE A 7 8.55 8.68 2.56
CA ILE A 7 8.63 9.19 1.19
C ILE A 7 7.24 9.63 0.76
N TYR A 8 7.16 10.80 0.15
CA TYR A 8 5.93 11.33 -0.45
C TYR A 8 6.19 11.67 -1.92
N ALA A 9 5.35 11.13 -2.81
CA ALA A 9 5.39 11.41 -4.24
C ALA A 9 4.17 12.27 -4.61
N PRO A 10 4.30 13.61 -4.59
CA PRO A 10 3.18 14.50 -4.91
C PRO A 10 2.86 14.46 -6.40
N GLY A 11 1.58 14.32 -6.72
CA GLY A 11 1.09 14.31 -8.09
C GLY A 11 1.56 13.13 -8.92
N ALA A 12 2.03 12.06 -8.29
CA ALA A 12 2.69 10.96 -9.01
C ALA A 12 2.45 9.63 -8.33
N ASP A 13 2.81 8.56 -9.04
CA ASP A 13 2.92 7.22 -8.48
C ASP A 13 4.26 7.05 -7.77
N LEU A 14 4.33 6.09 -6.88
CA LEU A 14 5.56 5.74 -6.18
C LEU A 14 5.89 4.27 -6.44
N VAL A 15 7.09 4.02 -6.94
CA VAL A 15 7.57 2.67 -7.20
C VAL A 15 8.80 2.42 -6.33
N VAL A 16 8.74 1.38 -5.50
CA VAL A 16 9.83 0.98 -4.62
C VAL A 16 10.25 -0.43 -5.00
N THR A 17 11.54 -0.61 -5.32
CA THR A 17 12.08 -1.90 -5.78
C THR A 17 12.89 -2.60 -4.70
N SER A 18 12.57 -2.33 -3.44
CA SER A 18 13.24 -2.93 -2.29
C SER A 18 12.22 -3.22 -1.19
N HIS A 19 12.67 -3.89 -0.13
CA HIS A 19 11.82 -4.12 1.03
C HIS A 19 11.53 -2.80 1.75
N VAL A 20 10.33 -2.71 2.34
CA VAL A 20 9.90 -1.57 3.14
C VAL A 20 9.74 -2.07 4.58
N SER A 21 10.58 -1.58 5.46
CA SER A 21 10.62 -2.03 6.85
C SER A 21 9.42 -1.54 7.65
N ALA A 22 9.10 -2.25 8.72
CA ALA A 22 8.12 -1.79 9.68
C ALA A 22 8.50 -0.38 10.17
N GLY A 23 7.51 0.50 10.31
CA GLY A 23 7.72 1.88 10.72
C GLY A 23 8.09 2.83 9.59
N ALA A 24 8.39 2.34 8.39
CA ALA A 24 8.57 3.18 7.21
C ALA A 24 7.21 3.55 6.62
N GLU A 25 7.12 4.70 5.97
CA GLU A 25 5.86 5.18 5.41
C GLU A 25 6.03 5.64 3.97
N LEU A 26 5.17 5.13 3.09
CA LEU A 26 5.12 5.50 1.68
C LEU A 26 3.82 6.25 1.43
N ILE A 27 3.90 7.43 0.82
CA ILE A 27 2.73 8.24 0.50
C ILE A 27 2.82 8.64 -0.96
N ALA A 28 1.73 8.48 -1.71
CA ALA A 28 1.66 8.92 -3.10
C ALA A 28 0.28 9.48 -3.38
N ASP A 29 0.22 10.51 -4.24
CA ASP A 29 -1.07 11.00 -4.72
C ASP A 29 -1.69 10.02 -5.72
N GLY A 30 -0.87 9.25 -6.41
CA GLY A 30 -1.30 8.18 -7.31
C GLY A 30 -1.16 6.80 -6.68
N ASN A 31 -0.70 5.85 -7.48
CA ASN A 31 -0.54 4.45 -7.09
C ASN A 31 0.77 4.21 -6.33
N ILE A 32 0.81 3.12 -5.58
CA ILE A 32 2.03 2.66 -4.93
C ILE A 32 2.33 1.24 -5.39
N HIS A 33 3.57 1.01 -5.85
CA HIS A 33 4.07 -0.31 -6.25
C HIS A 33 5.27 -0.66 -5.38
N VAL A 34 5.21 -1.80 -4.69
CA VAL A 34 6.33 -2.28 -3.88
C VAL A 34 6.74 -3.65 -4.40
N TYR A 35 7.92 -3.71 -5.01
CA TYR A 35 8.51 -4.97 -5.47
C TYR A 35 9.50 -5.45 -4.42
N GLY A 36 8.97 -6.06 -3.39
CA GLY A 36 9.67 -6.52 -2.20
C GLY A 36 8.67 -6.72 -1.07
N THR A 37 9.15 -7.06 0.11
CA THR A 37 8.27 -7.22 1.27
C THR A 37 7.85 -5.85 1.79
N MET A 38 6.55 -5.62 1.85
CA MET A 38 5.97 -4.38 2.37
C MET A 38 5.52 -4.60 3.81
N ARG A 39 6.34 -4.14 4.77
CA ARG A 39 6.02 -4.24 6.20
C ARG A 39 5.63 -2.93 6.84
N GLY A 40 5.79 -1.83 6.13
CA GLY A 40 5.48 -0.50 6.66
C GLY A 40 4.06 -0.07 6.36
N ARG A 41 3.89 1.23 6.10
CA ARG A 41 2.60 1.84 5.81
C ARG A 41 2.59 2.36 4.39
N ALA A 42 1.50 2.11 3.67
CA ALA A 42 1.33 2.59 2.29
C ALA A 42 0.03 3.39 2.19
N LEU A 43 0.14 4.66 1.80
CA LEU A 43 -0.99 5.57 1.65
C LEU A 43 -1.03 6.06 0.21
N ALA A 44 -1.85 5.42 -0.61
CA ALA A 44 -2.06 5.78 -2.00
C ALA A 44 -3.25 6.73 -2.12
N GLY A 45 -3.32 7.46 -3.22
CA GLY A 45 -4.41 8.40 -3.45
C GLY A 45 -4.50 9.46 -2.36
N ALA A 46 -3.34 9.94 -1.87
CA ALA A 46 -3.29 10.84 -0.71
C ALA A 46 -4.03 12.15 -0.95
N GLY A 47 -4.16 12.58 -2.21
CA GLY A 47 -4.93 13.77 -2.57
C GLY A 47 -6.41 13.51 -2.80
N GLY A 48 -6.90 12.30 -2.53
CA GLY A 48 -8.30 11.95 -2.69
C GLY A 48 -8.62 11.13 -3.94
N ASP A 49 -7.60 10.64 -4.65
CA ASP A 49 -7.80 9.82 -5.85
C ASP A 49 -8.31 8.43 -5.48
N LYS A 50 -9.59 8.19 -5.72
CA LYS A 50 -10.25 6.92 -5.41
C LYS A 50 -9.92 5.82 -6.42
N GLU A 51 -9.26 6.15 -7.52
CA GLU A 51 -8.81 5.17 -8.52
C GLU A 51 -7.41 4.67 -8.24
N ALA A 52 -6.73 5.23 -7.24
CA ALA A 52 -5.39 4.80 -6.88
C ALA A 52 -5.39 3.35 -6.37
N GLN A 53 -4.30 2.66 -6.59
CA GLN A 53 -4.14 1.26 -6.21
C GLN A 53 -2.81 1.04 -5.51
N ILE A 54 -2.74 -0.03 -4.74
CA ILE A 54 -1.51 -0.48 -4.09
C ILE A 54 -1.18 -1.87 -4.60
N PHE A 55 0.05 -2.05 -5.09
CA PHE A 55 0.55 -3.32 -5.58
C PHE A 55 1.75 -3.73 -4.74
N SER A 56 1.78 -4.97 -4.29
CA SER A 56 2.92 -5.49 -3.52
C SER A 56 3.19 -6.93 -3.89
N THR A 57 4.46 -7.27 -4.06
CA THR A 57 4.84 -8.67 -4.31
C THR A 57 4.82 -9.50 -3.03
N ASN A 58 4.81 -8.87 -1.87
CA ASN A 58 4.64 -9.55 -0.58
C ASN A 58 4.02 -8.58 0.41
N LEU A 59 2.72 -8.68 0.64
CA LEU A 59 1.96 -7.77 1.48
C LEU A 59 2.00 -8.22 2.94
N ALA A 60 2.74 -7.50 3.77
CA ALA A 60 2.81 -7.73 5.21
C ALA A 60 2.70 -6.41 5.96
N ALA A 61 1.88 -5.50 5.46
CA ALA A 61 1.85 -4.10 5.88
C ALA A 61 1.22 -3.89 7.25
N GLU A 62 1.70 -2.86 7.95
CA GLU A 62 1.08 -2.38 9.18
C GLU A 62 -0.22 -1.64 8.87
N LEU A 63 -0.24 -0.90 7.77
CA LEU A 63 -1.39 -0.10 7.33
C LEU A 63 -1.36 0.07 5.82
N VAL A 64 -2.51 -0.07 5.20
CA VAL A 64 -2.72 0.29 3.79
C VAL A 64 -3.90 1.25 3.72
N SER A 65 -3.76 2.30 2.91
CA SER A 65 -4.80 3.31 2.76
C SER A 65 -4.93 3.72 1.30
N ILE A 66 -6.16 3.91 0.83
CA ILE A 66 -6.43 4.49 -0.48
C ILE A 66 -7.48 5.58 -0.29
N ALA A 67 -7.12 6.81 -0.66
CA ALA A 67 -8.00 7.97 -0.56
C ALA A 67 -8.64 8.12 0.84
N GLY A 68 -7.88 7.79 1.88
CA GLY A 68 -8.32 7.92 3.27
C GLY A 68 -9.06 6.71 3.82
N VAL A 69 -9.41 5.73 3.00
CA VAL A 69 -10.01 4.47 3.46
C VAL A 69 -8.88 3.49 3.76
N TYR A 70 -8.81 2.98 4.98
CA TYR A 70 -7.64 2.23 5.40
C TYR A 70 -7.98 0.91 6.10
N TRP A 71 -7.01 0.00 6.04
CA TRP A 71 -6.96 -1.21 6.85
C TRP A 71 -5.69 -1.21 7.68
N LEU A 72 -5.80 -1.61 8.94
CA LEU A 72 -4.67 -2.02 9.75
C LEU A 72 -4.31 -3.48 9.43
N SER A 73 -3.16 -3.93 9.90
CA SER A 73 -2.64 -5.26 9.56
C SER A 73 -3.63 -6.39 9.85
N ASP A 74 -4.37 -6.30 10.95
CA ASP A 74 -5.33 -7.33 11.35
C ASP A 74 -6.62 -7.33 10.51
N GLN A 75 -6.84 -6.28 9.72
CA GLN A 75 -7.98 -6.17 8.80
C GLN A 75 -7.67 -6.72 7.42
N ILE A 76 -6.39 -6.90 7.09
CA ILE A 76 -6.00 -7.52 5.83
C ILE A 76 -6.40 -9.00 5.89
N PRO A 77 -7.19 -9.50 4.91
CA PRO A 77 -7.58 -10.90 4.91
C PRO A 77 -6.36 -11.82 5.01
N ALA A 78 -6.41 -12.80 5.91
CA ALA A 78 -5.27 -13.67 6.20
C ALA A 78 -4.76 -14.41 4.96
N GLU A 79 -5.63 -14.71 4.01
CA GLU A 79 -5.27 -15.39 2.76
C GLU A 79 -4.38 -14.53 1.86
N PHE A 80 -4.33 -13.22 2.07
CA PHE A 80 -3.49 -12.31 1.30
C PHE A 80 -2.28 -11.80 2.07
N TYR A 81 -2.23 -12.03 3.37
CA TYR A 81 -1.09 -11.59 4.18
C TYR A 81 0.14 -12.41 3.82
N ASN A 82 1.27 -11.76 3.59
CA ASN A 82 2.51 -12.36 3.08
C ASN A 82 2.36 -12.94 1.66
N LYS A 83 1.44 -12.41 0.88
CA LYS A 83 1.21 -12.83 -0.52
C LYS A 83 1.34 -11.64 -1.46
N ALA A 84 1.57 -11.94 -2.73
CA ALA A 84 1.48 -10.93 -3.78
C ALA A 84 0.03 -10.51 -3.93
N ALA A 85 -0.24 -9.22 -3.82
CA ALA A 85 -1.60 -8.71 -3.76
C ALA A 85 -1.73 -7.32 -4.36
N ARG A 86 -2.95 -7.00 -4.76
CA ARG A 86 -3.35 -5.69 -5.26
C ARG A 86 -4.55 -5.21 -4.47
N LEU A 87 -4.47 -3.98 -3.98
CA LEU A 87 -5.57 -3.34 -3.27
C LEU A 87 -6.14 -2.20 -4.10
N ARG A 88 -7.46 -2.04 -4.05
CA ARG A 88 -8.15 -0.91 -4.68
C ARG A 88 -9.47 -0.66 -3.96
N LEU A 89 -10.06 0.50 -4.22
CA LEU A 89 -11.41 0.79 -3.72
C LEU A 89 -12.45 0.27 -4.71
N ALA A 90 -13.50 -0.34 -4.18
CA ALA A 90 -14.70 -0.69 -4.92
C ALA A 90 -15.90 -0.26 -4.09
N ASP A 91 -16.72 0.63 -4.63
CA ASP A 91 -17.89 1.18 -3.94
C ASP A 91 -17.55 1.77 -2.57
N GLY A 92 -16.41 2.46 -2.49
CA GLY A 92 -15.96 3.13 -1.27
C GLY A 92 -15.32 2.23 -0.22
N ALA A 93 -15.14 0.95 -0.51
CA ALA A 93 -14.52 0.00 0.40
C ALA A 93 -13.23 -0.55 -0.18
N LEU A 94 -12.25 -0.79 0.70
CA LEU A 94 -11.02 -1.47 0.29
C LEU A 94 -11.31 -2.92 -0.11
N THR A 95 -10.72 -3.34 -1.21
CA THR A 95 -10.74 -4.73 -1.66
C THR A 95 -9.33 -5.18 -1.97
N VAL A 96 -9.10 -6.49 -1.87
CA VAL A 96 -7.79 -7.09 -2.15
C VAL A 96 -7.98 -8.26 -3.11
N GLN A 97 -7.05 -8.39 -4.04
CA GLN A 97 -7.06 -9.43 -5.08
C GLN A 97 -5.64 -9.97 -5.23
N PRO A 98 -5.48 -11.18 -5.79
CA PRO A 98 -4.17 -11.64 -6.20
C PRO A 98 -3.56 -10.67 -7.21
N LEU A 99 -2.23 -10.56 -7.22
CA LEU A 99 -1.54 -9.62 -8.10
C LEU A 99 -1.69 -10.01 -9.58
N ASN A 100 -1.84 -11.27 -9.85
CA ASN A 100 -1.99 -11.79 -11.23
C ASN A 100 -3.31 -12.52 -11.43
#